data_ff232f90baa1621dc9342b61a74eba62
#
_entry.id   ff232f90baa1621dc9342b61a74eba62
#
_cell.length_a   1.000
_cell.length_b   1.000
_cell.length_c   1.000
_cell.angle_alpha   90.00
_cell.angle_beta   90.00
_cell.angle_gamma   90.00
#
_symmetry.space_group_name_H-M   'P 1'
#
loop_
_entity.id
_entity.type
_entity.pdbx_description
1 polymer ?
#
loop_
_entity_poly.entity_id
_entity_poly.type
_entity_poly.pdbx_seq_one_letter_code
_entity_poly.pdbx_strand_id
1 'polypeptide(L)'
;MGKTVTTYLIDGDPKGTQYAFISNKICQMFVVPRSNLAYLNTQEKLQKPAFYILLGEDEATKPQAYIGETENFRERVKDHDSKKLFWQKALIFVSKDADMTKVDVQYLEHKAIAEAKKANAFVLSENKQIPKAPNLPEYQQDSMDEFFEDVKFLTSFIGCNIFEVSQPKVEHIFYTKGRGCDAKGFYSSNGFTVLKGSVIAKTMVPSFNWKDKREGLLQEYTTMDGDKLVMTSDKTFSSPSTAADFCIGSSNNGWLVWKDKDCNTLDSVYRTQLE
;
A
#
# COMPACT_ATOMS: atom_id res chain seq x y z
N MET A 1 20.38 -1.46 -8.01
CA MET A 1 20.82 -2.85 -8.26
C MET A 1 19.59 -3.72 -8.49
N GLY A 2 19.54 -4.53 -9.57
CA GLY A 2 18.42 -5.42 -9.86
C GLY A 2 18.26 -6.51 -8.79
N LYS A 3 17.01 -6.97 -8.57
CA LYS A 3 16.70 -8.11 -7.69
C LYS A 3 15.96 -9.18 -8.49
N THR A 4 16.29 -10.44 -8.29
CA THR A 4 15.56 -11.56 -8.87
C THR A 4 14.61 -12.12 -7.82
N VAL A 5 13.31 -12.16 -8.14
CA VAL A 5 12.28 -12.79 -7.31
C VAL A 5 11.85 -14.08 -7.97
N THR A 6 11.87 -15.16 -7.23
CA THR A 6 11.29 -16.43 -7.65
C THR A 6 9.95 -16.61 -6.97
N THR A 7 8.91 -16.87 -7.76
CA THR A 7 7.56 -17.21 -7.26
C THR A 7 7.20 -18.60 -7.75
N TYR A 8 6.70 -19.45 -6.85
CA TYR A 8 6.20 -20.78 -7.18
C TYR A 8 4.71 -20.87 -6.83
N LEU A 9 3.90 -21.14 -7.84
CA LEU A 9 2.45 -21.28 -7.74
C LEU A 9 2.14 -22.76 -7.44
N ILE A 10 1.68 -23.05 -6.22
CA ILE A 10 1.48 -24.43 -5.73
C ILE A 10 0.41 -25.17 -6.55
N ASP A 11 -0.67 -24.48 -6.82
CA ASP A 11 -1.87 -24.97 -7.52
C ASP A 11 -1.97 -24.43 -8.95
N GLY A 12 -0.92 -23.76 -9.45
CA GLY A 12 -0.89 -23.18 -10.80
C GLY A 12 -1.78 -21.94 -10.95
N ASP A 13 -2.50 -21.52 -9.90
CA ASP A 13 -3.34 -20.31 -9.91
C ASP A 13 -2.56 -19.10 -9.34
N PRO A 14 -2.42 -17.99 -10.10
CA PRO A 14 -1.80 -16.77 -9.60
C PRO A 14 -2.48 -16.15 -8.37
N LYS A 15 -3.74 -16.47 -8.12
CA LYS A 15 -4.50 -16.04 -6.94
C LYS A 15 -4.51 -17.08 -5.82
N GLY A 16 -3.99 -18.26 -6.08
CA GLY A 16 -3.95 -19.40 -5.18
C GLY A 16 -2.80 -19.33 -4.17
N THR A 17 -2.48 -20.52 -3.64
CA THR A 17 -1.36 -20.67 -2.71
C THR A 17 -0.04 -20.59 -3.45
N GLN A 18 0.86 -19.75 -2.93
CA GLN A 18 2.18 -19.58 -3.55
C GLN A 18 3.23 -19.24 -2.50
N TYR A 19 4.49 -19.41 -2.84
CA TYR A 19 5.58 -18.82 -2.09
C TYR A 19 6.52 -18.05 -3.00
N ALA A 20 7.13 -16.99 -2.44
CA ALA A 20 8.07 -16.13 -3.14
C ALA A 20 9.30 -15.85 -2.27
N PHE A 21 10.44 -15.64 -2.92
CA PHE A 21 11.68 -15.25 -2.26
C PHE A 21 12.61 -14.49 -3.21
N ILE A 22 13.51 -13.71 -2.65
CA ILE A 22 14.61 -13.08 -3.38
C ILE A 22 15.77 -14.08 -3.44
N SER A 23 16.38 -14.27 -4.62
CA SER A 23 17.31 -15.38 -4.89
C SER A 23 18.49 -15.49 -3.93
N ASN A 24 19.07 -14.36 -3.49
CA ASN A 24 20.24 -14.30 -2.61
C ASN A 24 19.89 -13.91 -1.17
N LYS A 25 18.63 -14.10 -0.74
CA LYS A 25 18.14 -13.75 0.59
C LYS A 25 17.51 -14.94 1.28
N ILE A 26 17.51 -14.89 2.61
CA ILE A 26 16.96 -15.98 3.45
C ILE A 26 15.46 -15.85 3.68
N CYS A 27 14.89 -14.64 3.53
CA CYS A 27 13.46 -14.42 3.69
C CYS A 27 12.65 -15.14 2.62
N GLN A 28 11.70 -15.95 3.05
CA GLN A 28 10.71 -16.62 2.20
C GLN A 28 9.30 -16.23 2.67
N MET A 29 8.48 -15.76 1.73
CA MET A 29 7.09 -15.41 1.97
C MET A 29 6.18 -16.50 1.41
N PHE A 30 5.28 -17.01 2.22
CA PHE A 30 4.12 -17.80 1.77
C PHE A 30 2.89 -16.90 1.68
N VAL A 31 2.14 -17.07 0.61
CA VAL A 31 0.84 -16.42 0.41
C VAL A 31 -0.21 -17.53 0.42
N VAL A 32 -1.07 -17.53 1.44
CA VAL A 32 -2.05 -18.60 1.63
C VAL A 32 -3.45 -17.99 1.73
N PRO A 33 -4.32 -18.23 0.73
CA PRO A 33 -5.73 -17.87 0.84
C PRO A 33 -6.40 -18.61 2.00
N ARG A 34 -7.31 -17.97 2.71
CA ARG A 34 -8.08 -18.59 3.81
C ARG A 34 -8.82 -19.85 3.36
N SER A 35 -9.25 -19.91 2.10
CA SER A 35 -9.90 -21.08 1.51
C SER A 35 -8.99 -22.30 1.38
N ASN A 36 -7.66 -22.15 1.50
CA ASN A 36 -6.68 -23.22 1.32
C ASN A 36 -5.78 -23.45 2.55
N LEU A 37 -6.33 -23.34 3.75
CA LEU A 37 -5.57 -23.59 4.99
C LEU A 37 -5.07 -25.04 5.12
N ALA A 38 -5.68 -25.99 4.42
CA ALA A 38 -5.23 -27.39 4.40
C ALA A 38 -3.78 -27.53 3.91
N TYR A 39 -3.31 -26.63 3.02
CA TYR A 39 -1.94 -26.59 2.55
C TYR A 39 -0.91 -26.44 3.67
N LEU A 40 -1.24 -25.74 4.74
CA LEU A 40 -0.33 -25.53 5.89
C LEU A 40 0.10 -26.84 6.54
N ASN A 41 -0.70 -27.91 6.43
CA ASN A 41 -0.38 -29.23 6.97
C ASN A 41 0.75 -29.92 6.20
N THR A 42 1.02 -29.53 4.96
CA THR A 42 2.05 -30.10 4.09
C THR A 42 3.41 -29.42 4.23
N GLN A 43 3.48 -28.29 4.99
CA GLN A 43 4.68 -27.44 5.06
C GLN A 43 5.31 -27.46 6.46
N GLU A 44 6.40 -28.18 6.61
CA GLU A 44 7.17 -28.23 7.86
C GLU A 44 7.71 -26.86 8.27
N LYS A 45 8.08 -26.02 7.31
CA LYS A 45 8.58 -24.65 7.57
C LYS A 45 7.58 -23.78 8.34
N LEU A 46 6.29 -24.04 8.20
CA LEU A 46 5.24 -23.29 8.88
C LEU A 46 4.97 -23.79 10.31
N GLN A 47 5.72 -24.79 10.78
CA GLN A 47 5.77 -25.25 12.17
C GLN A 47 6.93 -24.63 12.97
N LYS A 48 7.64 -23.67 12.36
CA LYS A 48 8.77 -22.93 12.94
C LYS A 48 8.34 -21.50 13.26
N PRO A 49 9.20 -20.75 14.01
CA PRO A 49 8.95 -19.35 14.26
C PRO A 49 8.71 -18.58 12.96
N ALA A 50 7.61 -17.82 12.95
CA ALA A 50 7.16 -17.08 11.78
C ALA A 50 6.61 -15.70 12.17
N PHE A 51 6.92 -14.72 11.35
CA PHE A 51 6.23 -13.44 11.31
C PHE A 51 5.11 -13.52 10.26
N TYR A 52 3.95 -12.93 10.50
CA TYR A 52 2.84 -13.01 9.54
C TYR A 52 1.95 -11.78 9.53
N ILE A 53 1.25 -11.61 8.39
CA ILE A 53 0.25 -10.56 8.17
C ILE A 53 -1.02 -11.24 7.65
N LEU A 54 -2.14 -11.02 8.34
CA LEU A 54 -3.46 -11.38 7.84
C LEU A 54 -4.06 -10.18 7.13
N LEU A 55 -4.51 -10.37 5.90
CA LEU A 55 -5.09 -9.32 5.05
C LEU A 55 -6.56 -9.61 4.81
N GLY A 56 -7.40 -8.60 4.99
CA GLY A 56 -8.81 -8.61 4.65
C GLY A 56 -9.18 -7.43 3.77
N GLU A 57 -10.29 -7.57 3.07
CA GLU A 57 -10.95 -6.47 2.40
C GLU A 57 -11.90 -5.83 3.39
N ASP A 58 -11.81 -4.52 3.56
CA ASP A 58 -12.85 -3.74 4.23
C ASP A 58 -13.73 -3.14 3.14
N GLU A 59 -15.05 -3.29 3.25
CA GLU A 59 -16.02 -2.62 2.39
C GLU A 59 -15.99 -1.09 2.57
N ALA A 60 -15.30 -0.62 3.61
CA ALA A 60 -15.00 0.77 3.88
C ALA A 60 -13.74 1.26 3.13
N THR A 61 -13.34 2.49 3.35
CA THR A 61 -12.33 3.23 2.59
C THR A 61 -10.89 2.71 2.66
N LYS A 62 -10.55 1.82 3.61
CA LYS A 62 -9.20 1.24 3.77
C LYS A 62 -9.27 -0.26 4.07
N PRO A 63 -8.38 -1.07 3.47
CA PRO A 63 -8.30 -2.50 3.79
C PRO A 63 -7.84 -2.71 5.23
N GLN A 64 -8.25 -3.84 5.82
CA GLN A 64 -7.90 -4.23 7.18
C GLN A 64 -6.74 -5.22 7.19
N ALA A 65 -5.85 -5.10 8.19
CA ALA A 65 -4.77 -6.04 8.41
C ALA A 65 -4.58 -6.35 9.91
N TYR A 66 -4.00 -7.50 10.17
CA TYR A 66 -3.48 -7.89 11.48
C TYR A 66 -2.04 -8.39 11.31
N ILE A 67 -1.14 -7.90 12.12
CA ILE A 67 0.27 -8.28 12.14
C ILE A 67 0.52 -9.10 13.40
N GLY A 68 1.24 -10.21 13.28
CA GLY A 68 1.53 -11.08 14.41
C GLY A 68 2.77 -11.94 14.22
N GLU A 69 3.15 -12.59 15.31
CA GLU A 69 4.22 -13.57 15.36
C GLU A 69 3.76 -14.88 16.00
N THR A 70 4.47 -15.95 15.77
CA THR A 70 4.18 -17.25 16.37
C THR A 70 5.40 -18.17 16.29
N GLU A 71 5.49 -19.14 17.19
CA GLU A 71 6.46 -20.25 17.10
C GLU A 71 5.99 -21.36 16.15
N ASN A 72 4.67 -21.39 15.83
CA ASN A 72 4.06 -22.37 14.93
C ASN A 72 2.82 -21.75 14.27
N PHE A 73 2.95 -21.36 13.00
CA PHE A 73 1.84 -20.72 12.28
C PHE A 73 0.67 -21.68 12.04
N ARG A 74 0.96 -22.95 11.80
CA ARG A 74 -0.09 -23.96 11.56
C ARG A 74 -1.06 -24.10 12.74
N GLU A 75 -0.56 -24.02 13.96
CA GLU A 75 -1.42 -24.04 15.16
C GLU A 75 -2.07 -22.66 15.38
N ARG A 76 -1.31 -21.58 15.19
CA ARG A 76 -1.81 -20.22 15.41
C ARG A 76 -2.97 -19.85 14.50
N VAL A 77 -2.94 -20.30 13.24
CA VAL A 77 -3.99 -19.97 12.27
C VAL A 77 -5.36 -20.55 12.65
N LYS A 78 -5.42 -21.67 13.35
CA LYS A 78 -6.68 -22.29 13.85
C LYS A 78 -7.42 -21.32 14.79
N ASP A 79 -6.68 -20.66 15.67
CA ASP A 79 -7.23 -19.63 16.54
C ASP A 79 -7.72 -18.41 15.75
N HIS A 80 -6.99 -18.00 14.71
CA HIS A 80 -7.38 -16.88 13.88
C HIS A 80 -8.59 -17.19 13.02
N ASP A 81 -8.67 -18.40 12.48
CA ASP A 81 -9.80 -18.82 11.66
C ASP A 81 -11.11 -18.82 12.44
N SER A 82 -11.06 -19.19 13.72
CA SER A 82 -12.23 -19.20 14.61
C SER A 82 -12.61 -17.81 15.16
N LYS A 83 -11.62 -16.93 15.42
CA LYS A 83 -11.82 -15.69 16.19
C LYS A 83 -11.83 -14.43 15.33
N LYS A 84 -11.20 -14.45 14.16
CA LYS A 84 -11.04 -13.29 13.27
C LYS A 84 -11.72 -13.53 11.93
N LEU A 85 -12.81 -12.82 11.67
CA LEU A 85 -13.63 -13.04 10.49
C LEU A 85 -13.18 -12.20 9.27
N PHE A 86 -12.46 -11.11 9.50
CA PHE A 86 -12.17 -10.11 8.47
C PHE A 86 -11.19 -10.55 7.38
N TRP A 87 -10.25 -11.47 7.69
CA TRP A 87 -9.16 -11.79 6.79
C TRP A 87 -9.52 -12.84 5.72
N GLN A 88 -8.91 -12.68 4.56
CA GLN A 88 -9.08 -13.54 3.38
C GLN A 88 -7.75 -14.21 2.96
N LYS A 89 -6.62 -13.64 3.34
CA LYS A 89 -5.29 -14.07 2.91
C LYS A 89 -4.27 -13.89 4.03
N ALA A 90 -3.39 -14.86 4.20
CA ALA A 90 -2.24 -14.77 5.09
C ALA A 90 -0.94 -14.63 4.29
N LEU A 91 -0.10 -13.68 4.67
CA LEU A 91 1.30 -13.58 4.27
C LEU A 91 2.14 -14.08 5.44
N ILE A 92 2.93 -15.13 5.23
CA ILE A 92 3.70 -15.77 6.29
C ILE A 92 5.17 -15.73 5.90
N PHE A 93 6.00 -15.18 6.75
CA PHE A 93 7.43 -14.99 6.52
C PHE A 93 8.21 -15.91 7.43
N VAL A 94 9.07 -16.72 6.82
CA VAL A 94 9.96 -17.68 7.48
C VAL A 94 11.36 -17.55 6.93
N SER A 95 12.36 -18.00 7.69
CA SER A 95 13.72 -18.14 7.19
C SER A 95 13.87 -19.42 6.40
N LYS A 96 14.64 -19.38 5.30
CA LYS A 96 15.06 -20.60 4.57
C LYS A 96 15.97 -21.46 5.44
N ASP A 97 16.77 -20.83 6.29
CA ASP A 97 17.86 -21.44 7.05
C ASP A 97 17.45 -21.78 8.46
N ALA A 98 16.34 -21.89 8.89
CA ALA A 98 15.84 -22.39 10.20
C ALA A 98 16.33 -21.69 11.48
N ASP A 99 17.13 -20.65 11.36
CA ASP A 99 17.81 -20.02 12.52
C ASP A 99 17.01 -18.90 13.20
N MET A 100 15.80 -18.59 12.69
CA MET A 100 14.96 -17.55 13.29
C MET A 100 14.32 -18.04 14.58
N THR A 101 14.51 -17.28 15.65
CA THR A 101 14.02 -17.61 17.00
C THR A 101 12.71 -16.90 17.33
N LYS A 102 12.10 -17.26 18.47
CA LYS A 102 10.93 -16.55 19.02
C LYS A 102 11.19 -15.06 19.22
N VAL A 103 12.39 -14.71 19.69
CA VAL A 103 12.74 -13.32 19.97
C VAL A 103 12.89 -12.52 18.69
N ASP A 104 13.39 -13.14 17.61
CA ASP A 104 13.51 -12.54 16.29
C ASP A 104 12.13 -12.17 15.71
N VAL A 105 11.18 -13.11 15.77
CA VAL A 105 9.83 -12.83 15.24
C VAL A 105 9.07 -11.81 16.09
N GLN A 106 9.33 -11.72 17.39
CA GLN A 106 8.80 -10.66 18.25
C GLN A 106 9.37 -9.29 17.89
N TYR A 107 10.66 -9.23 17.54
CA TYR A 107 11.28 -8.00 17.04
C TYR A 107 10.66 -7.56 15.72
N LEU A 108 10.46 -8.49 14.79
CA LEU A 108 9.81 -8.23 13.51
C LEU A 108 8.37 -7.74 13.69
N GLU A 109 7.60 -8.35 14.60
CA GLU A 109 6.23 -7.91 14.91
C GLU A 109 6.21 -6.47 15.45
N HIS A 110 7.06 -6.17 16.44
CA HIS A 110 7.19 -4.82 17.00
C HIS A 110 7.46 -3.79 15.90
N LYS A 111 8.49 -4.04 15.09
CA LYS A 111 8.92 -3.14 14.02
C LYS A 111 7.85 -2.98 12.94
N ALA A 112 7.25 -4.09 12.52
CA ALA A 112 6.23 -4.11 11.48
C ALA A 112 4.95 -3.34 11.88
N ILE A 113 4.49 -3.49 13.13
CA ILE A 113 3.32 -2.74 13.62
C ILE A 113 3.65 -1.24 13.67
N ALA A 114 4.86 -0.86 14.09
CA ALA A 114 5.29 0.54 14.12
C ALA A 114 5.33 1.15 12.72
N GLU A 115 5.94 0.46 11.74
CA GLU A 115 6.02 0.93 10.36
C GLU A 115 4.65 0.95 9.67
N ALA A 116 3.81 -0.07 9.87
CA ALA A 116 2.46 -0.11 9.29
C ALA A 116 1.54 1.00 9.85
N LYS A 117 1.64 1.31 11.15
CA LYS A 117 0.93 2.46 11.75
C LYS A 117 1.40 3.79 11.19
N LYS A 118 2.70 3.95 10.96
CA LYS A 118 3.28 5.14 10.33
C LYS A 118 2.85 5.28 8.86
N ALA A 119 2.80 4.17 8.12
CA ALA A 119 2.32 4.13 6.74
C ALA A 119 0.83 4.48 6.63
N ASN A 120 0.03 4.07 7.61
CA ASN A 120 -1.42 4.34 7.69
C ASN A 120 -2.19 3.92 6.41
N ALA A 121 -1.69 2.91 5.70
CA ALA A 121 -2.31 2.38 4.48
C ALA A 121 -3.44 1.38 4.78
N PHE A 122 -3.37 0.70 5.94
CA PHE A 122 -4.33 -0.30 6.41
C PHE A 122 -4.90 0.06 7.78
N VAL A 123 -6.10 -0.44 8.06
CA VAL A 123 -6.70 -0.39 9.40
C VAL A 123 -6.14 -1.56 10.22
N LEU A 124 -5.48 -1.24 11.34
CA LEU A 124 -4.89 -2.21 12.28
C LEU A 124 -5.72 -2.28 13.57
N SER A 125 -7.03 -2.51 13.45
CA SER A 125 -7.98 -2.43 14.57
C SER A 125 -7.65 -3.40 15.72
N GLU A 126 -7.04 -4.54 15.41
CA GLU A 126 -6.67 -5.56 16.39
C GLU A 126 -5.22 -5.43 16.92
N ASN A 127 -4.36 -4.68 16.24
CA ASN A 127 -3.04 -4.29 16.75
C ASN A 127 -3.12 -2.95 17.50
N LYS A 128 -3.95 -2.89 18.55
CA LYS A 128 -4.23 -1.65 19.30
C LYS A 128 -2.96 -1.03 19.89
N GLN A 129 -2.07 -1.85 20.41
CA GLN A 129 -0.79 -1.43 20.98
C GLN A 129 0.38 -1.97 20.15
N ILE A 130 1.51 -1.28 20.20
CA ILE A 130 2.78 -1.80 19.68
C ILE A 130 3.39 -2.63 20.83
N PRO A 131 3.67 -3.93 20.64
CA PRO A 131 4.35 -4.72 21.67
C PRO A 131 5.68 -4.07 22.08
N LYS A 132 6.15 -4.31 23.30
CA LYS A 132 7.47 -3.85 23.70
C LYS A 132 8.52 -4.53 22.83
N ALA A 133 9.51 -3.76 22.33
CA ALA A 133 10.63 -4.33 21.61
C ALA A 133 11.40 -5.32 22.50
N PRO A 134 11.66 -6.53 22.03
CA PRO A 134 12.54 -7.44 22.77
C PRO A 134 13.98 -6.92 22.79
N ASN A 135 14.75 -7.35 23.78
CA ASN A 135 16.17 -7.01 23.85
C ASN A 135 16.97 -8.00 23.00
N LEU A 136 17.47 -7.53 21.86
CA LEU A 136 18.35 -8.27 20.96
C LEU A 136 19.75 -7.65 20.98
N PRO A 137 20.83 -8.45 20.85
CA PRO A 137 22.17 -7.94 20.54
C PRO A 137 22.16 -7.14 19.23
N GLU A 138 23.02 -6.13 19.12
CA GLU A 138 23.09 -5.22 17.96
C GLU A 138 23.21 -5.96 16.63
N TYR A 139 24.13 -6.93 16.53
CA TYR A 139 24.29 -7.72 15.29
C TYR A 139 23.02 -8.49 14.88
N GLN A 140 22.21 -8.91 15.86
CA GLN A 140 20.96 -9.63 15.60
C GLN A 140 19.85 -8.67 15.21
N GLN A 141 19.84 -7.45 15.80
CA GLN A 141 18.94 -6.38 15.35
C GLN A 141 19.21 -6.04 13.89
N ASP A 142 20.46 -5.81 13.50
CA ASP A 142 20.86 -5.52 12.11
C ASP A 142 20.43 -6.63 11.16
N SER A 143 20.59 -7.90 11.56
CA SER A 143 20.15 -9.05 10.75
C SER A 143 18.62 -9.07 10.57
N MET A 144 17.87 -8.78 11.62
CA MET A 144 16.40 -8.73 11.54
C MET A 144 15.91 -7.48 10.79
N ASP A 145 16.66 -6.40 10.84
CA ASP A 145 16.39 -5.20 10.06
C ASP A 145 16.54 -5.47 8.56
N GLU A 146 17.60 -6.19 8.17
CA GLU A 146 17.77 -6.63 6.78
C GLU A 146 16.66 -7.61 6.35
N PHE A 147 16.29 -8.55 7.22
CA PHE A 147 15.16 -9.45 6.97
C PHE A 147 13.86 -8.67 6.77
N PHE A 148 13.63 -7.63 7.57
CA PHE A 148 12.43 -6.80 7.45
C PHE A 148 12.41 -5.98 6.15
N GLU A 149 13.55 -5.52 5.64
CA GLU A 149 13.63 -4.90 4.30
C GLU A 149 13.19 -5.89 3.19
N ASP A 150 13.54 -7.18 3.32
CA ASP A 150 13.07 -8.21 2.41
C ASP A 150 11.56 -8.47 2.57
N VAL A 151 11.03 -8.42 3.80
CA VAL A 151 9.57 -8.47 4.06
C VAL A 151 8.85 -7.33 3.35
N LYS A 152 9.33 -6.09 3.50
CA LYS A 152 8.74 -4.92 2.82
C LYS A 152 8.78 -5.06 1.30
N PHE A 153 9.90 -5.53 0.78
CA PHE A 153 10.05 -5.74 -0.66
C PHE A 153 9.08 -6.81 -1.19
N LEU A 154 8.97 -7.95 -0.52
CA LEU A 154 8.09 -9.05 -0.94
C LEU A 154 6.60 -8.69 -0.80
N THR A 155 6.21 -7.93 0.24
CA THR A 155 4.84 -7.42 0.36
C THR A 155 4.49 -6.45 -0.77
N SER A 156 5.39 -5.53 -1.09
CA SER A 156 5.21 -4.58 -2.21
C SER A 156 5.16 -5.31 -3.55
N PHE A 157 6.01 -6.33 -3.75
CA PHE A 157 6.04 -7.13 -4.97
C PHE A 157 4.69 -7.79 -5.31
N ILE A 158 3.93 -8.21 -4.31
CA ILE A 158 2.58 -8.78 -4.49
C ILE A 158 1.46 -7.72 -4.45
N GLY A 159 1.81 -6.44 -4.48
CA GLY A 159 0.84 -5.33 -4.45
C GLY A 159 0.28 -5.01 -3.07
N CYS A 160 0.85 -5.52 -1.99
CA CYS A 160 0.47 -5.18 -0.63
C CYS A 160 1.34 -4.03 -0.11
N ASN A 161 0.78 -2.82 -0.06
CA ASN A 161 1.48 -1.58 0.33
C ASN A 161 1.37 -1.23 1.83
N ILE A 162 1.23 -2.24 2.70
CA ILE A 162 1.01 -2.07 4.15
C ILE A 162 2.12 -1.24 4.84
N PHE A 163 3.36 -1.30 4.33
CA PHE A 163 4.51 -0.55 4.87
C PHE A 163 4.87 0.68 4.04
N GLU A 164 4.15 0.94 2.96
CA GLU A 164 4.42 2.09 2.11
C GLU A 164 3.76 3.33 2.72
N VAL A 165 4.59 4.23 3.22
CA VAL A 165 4.11 5.55 3.60
C VAL A 165 3.58 6.21 2.35
N SER A 166 2.28 6.54 2.35
CA SER A 166 1.65 7.34 1.29
C SER A 166 2.16 8.80 1.31
N GLN A 167 3.45 9.00 1.64
CA GLN A 167 4.10 10.26 1.35
C GLN A 167 4.63 10.15 -0.07
N PRO A 168 4.19 11.03 -0.97
CA PRO A 168 4.87 11.14 -2.24
C PRO A 168 6.34 11.39 -1.95
N LYS A 169 7.25 10.64 -2.56
CA LYS A 169 8.52 11.22 -2.95
C LYS A 169 8.13 12.37 -3.87
N VAL A 170 7.95 13.55 -3.28
CA VAL A 170 7.56 14.77 -4.00
C VAL A 170 8.80 15.26 -4.73
N GLU A 171 9.23 14.49 -5.72
CA GLU A 171 10.28 14.97 -6.64
C GLU A 171 9.72 16.05 -7.57
N HIS A 172 8.41 15.95 -7.94
CA HIS A 172 7.76 16.94 -8.80
C HIS A 172 6.30 17.23 -8.41
N ILE A 173 6.02 18.45 -7.96
CA ILE A 173 4.66 18.97 -7.84
C ILE A 173 4.26 19.65 -9.14
N PHE A 174 3.08 19.31 -9.61
CA PHE A 174 2.42 19.91 -10.75
C PHE A 174 1.24 20.75 -10.30
N TYR A 175 0.98 21.79 -11.04
CA TYR A 175 -0.08 22.76 -10.79
C TYR A 175 -1.00 22.85 -12.00
N THR A 176 -2.28 23.09 -11.77
CA THR A 176 -3.23 23.43 -12.84
C THR A 176 -4.13 24.57 -12.40
N LYS A 177 -4.42 25.48 -13.34
CA LYS A 177 -5.29 26.64 -13.12
C LYS A 177 -6.32 26.72 -14.24
N GLY A 178 -7.49 27.22 -13.91
CA GLY A 178 -8.56 27.47 -14.88
C GLY A 178 -9.92 27.46 -14.23
N ARG A 179 -10.86 28.26 -14.71
CA ARG A 179 -12.25 28.31 -14.24
C ARG A 179 -12.40 28.50 -12.73
N GLY A 180 -11.48 29.22 -12.08
CA GLY A 180 -11.46 29.36 -10.63
C GLY A 180 -10.82 28.20 -9.86
N CYS A 181 -10.24 27.23 -10.57
CA CYS A 181 -9.38 26.19 -10.01
C CYS A 181 -7.96 26.73 -9.81
N ASP A 182 -7.33 26.36 -8.67
CA ASP A 182 -5.89 26.47 -8.40
C ASP A 182 -5.48 25.23 -7.62
N ALA A 183 -5.19 24.17 -8.35
CA ALA A 183 -4.92 22.86 -7.78
C ALA A 183 -3.47 22.46 -7.94
N LYS A 184 -2.99 21.66 -6.99
CA LYS A 184 -1.64 21.06 -6.99
C LYS A 184 -1.72 19.55 -6.76
N GLY A 185 -0.79 18.82 -7.34
CA GLY A 185 -0.74 17.38 -7.24
C GLY A 185 0.56 16.80 -7.74
N PHE A 186 0.67 15.49 -7.73
CA PHE A 186 1.84 14.76 -8.23
C PHE A 186 1.43 13.50 -8.98
N TYR A 187 2.29 13.04 -9.86
CA TYR A 187 2.13 11.81 -10.63
C TYR A 187 2.92 10.66 -10.01
N SER A 188 2.33 9.47 -9.98
CA SER A 188 2.95 8.24 -9.46
C SER A 188 2.53 7.03 -10.28
N SER A 189 3.06 5.84 -9.97
CA SER A 189 2.61 4.55 -10.53
C SER A 189 1.13 4.25 -10.27
N ASN A 190 0.53 4.86 -9.23
CA ASN A 190 -0.87 4.68 -8.86
C ASN A 190 -1.81 5.68 -9.55
N GLY A 191 -1.28 6.57 -10.40
CA GLY A 191 -2.03 7.61 -11.08
C GLY A 191 -1.64 9.02 -10.64
N PHE A 192 -2.59 9.96 -10.61
CA PHE A 192 -2.36 11.35 -10.25
C PHE A 192 -3.09 11.72 -8.95
N THR A 193 -2.35 12.19 -7.95
CA THR A 193 -2.90 12.60 -6.65
C THR A 193 -3.07 14.11 -6.59
N VAL A 194 -4.30 14.57 -6.38
CA VAL A 194 -4.62 15.96 -6.06
C VAL A 194 -4.46 16.17 -4.55
N LEU A 195 -3.69 17.18 -4.16
CA LEU A 195 -3.33 17.41 -2.77
C LEU A 195 -4.40 18.23 -2.02
N LYS A 196 -4.52 17.96 -0.73
CA LYS A 196 -5.26 18.78 0.23
C LYS A 196 -4.88 20.26 0.09
N GLY A 197 -5.89 21.13 0.24
CA GLY A 197 -5.74 22.58 0.09
C GLY A 197 -5.77 23.06 -1.37
N SER A 198 -5.93 22.17 -2.36
CA SER A 198 -6.19 22.56 -3.76
C SER A 198 -7.56 23.22 -3.87
N VAL A 199 -7.65 24.31 -4.63
CA VAL A 199 -8.91 24.98 -4.94
C VAL A 199 -9.50 24.36 -6.20
N ILE A 200 -10.77 23.94 -6.12
CA ILE A 200 -11.48 23.23 -7.17
C ILE A 200 -12.53 24.18 -7.81
N ALA A 201 -12.72 24.08 -9.13
CA ALA A 201 -13.74 24.87 -9.81
C ALA A 201 -15.14 24.50 -9.32
N LYS A 202 -15.93 25.50 -8.92
CA LYS A 202 -17.31 25.30 -8.42
C LYS A 202 -18.27 24.84 -9.52
N THR A 203 -18.06 25.30 -10.75
CA THR A 203 -18.97 25.07 -11.89
C THR A 203 -18.37 24.08 -12.87
N MET A 204 -19.24 23.42 -13.63
CA MET A 204 -18.90 22.54 -14.74
C MET A 204 -19.35 23.14 -16.06
N VAL A 205 -18.68 22.79 -17.16
CA VAL A 205 -19.21 23.13 -18.48
C VAL A 205 -20.45 22.28 -18.81
N PRO A 206 -21.43 22.81 -19.61
CA PRO A 206 -22.65 22.08 -19.94
C PRO A 206 -22.39 20.71 -20.60
N SER A 207 -21.32 20.59 -21.40
CA SER A 207 -20.92 19.38 -22.13
C SER A 207 -20.10 18.38 -21.30
N PHE A 208 -19.96 18.57 -19.98
CA PHE A 208 -19.16 17.68 -19.14
C PHE A 208 -19.86 16.34 -18.91
N ASN A 209 -19.19 15.22 -19.24
CA ASN A 209 -19.85 13.92 -19.38
C ASN A 209 -20.03 13.13 -18.08
N TRP A 210 -19.35 13.47 -16.98
CA TRP A 210 -19.46 12.73 -15.72
C TRP A 210 -19.80 13.63 -14.50
N LYS A 211 -20.84 14.43 -14.69
CA LYS A 211 -21.32 15.42 -13.70
C LYS A 211 -21.64 14.79 -12.35
N ASP A 212 -22.49 13.77 -12.33
CA ASP A 212 -22.95 13.12 -11.09
C ASP A 212 -21.79 12.54 -10.27
N LYS A 213 -20.84 11.89 -10.96
CA LYS A 213 -19.64 11.33 -10.31
C LYS A 213 -18.76 12.43 -9.72
N ARG A 214 -18.59 13.55 -10.43
CA ARG A 214 -17.84 14.69 -9.94
C ARG A 214 -18.53 15.31 -8.71
N GLU A 215 -19.84 15.48 -8.73
CA GLU A 215 -20.61 16.02 -7.61
C GLU A 215 -20.47 15.17 -6.37
N GLY A 216 -20.55 13.85 -6.47
CA GLY A 216 -20.29 12.93 -5.37
C GLY A 216 -18.88 13.11 -4.77
N LEU A 217 -17.87 13.19 -5.64
CA LEU A 217 -16.49 13.42 -5.19
C LEU A 217 -16.30 14.82 -4.56
N LEU A 218 -17.00 15.84 -5.05
CA LEU A 218 -16.94 17.17 -4.42
C LEU A 218 -17.54 17.13 -3.01
N GLN A 219 -18.66 16.44 -2.81
CA GLN A 219 -19.26 16.29 -1.47
C GLN A 219 -18.35 15.55 -0.50
N GLU A 220 -17.62 14.53 -0.99
CA GLU A 220 -16.77 13.68 -0.16
C GLU A 220 -15.42 14.35 0.19
N TYR A 221 -14.81 15.04 -0.77
CA TYR A 221 -13.41 15.49 -0.67
C TYR A 221 -13.22 17.01 -0.56
N THR A 222 -14.31 17.80 -0.59
CA THR A 222 -14.15 19.26 -0.56
C THR A 222 -15.05 19.94 0.48
N THR A 223 -14.67 21.14 0.88
CA THR A 223 -15.46 22.04 1.72
C THR A 223 -15.37 23.47 1.21
N MET A 224 -16.37 24.29 1.57
CA MET A 224 -16.30 25.74 1.30
C MET A 224 -15.40 26.42 2.32
N ASP A 225 -14.44 27.18 1.84
CA ASP A 225 -13.60 28.09 2.61
C ASP A 225 -13.75 29.49 2.00
N GLY A 226 -14.60 30.31 2.61
CA GLY A 226 -15.08 31.57 2.02
C GLY A 226 -15.70 31.31 0.65
N ASP A 227 -15.18 31.99 -0.37
CA ASP A 227 -15.62 31.84 -1.75
C ASP A 227 -14.89 30.74 -2.54
N LYS A 228 -14.13 29.86 -1.88
CA LYS A 228 -13.37 28.80 -2.55
C LYS A 228 -13.89 27.43 -2.15
N LEU A 229 -13.90 26.50 -3.10
CA LEU A 229 -14.13 25.10 -2.85
C LEU A 229 -12.78 24.42 -2.70
N VAL A 230 -12.44 23.94 -1.51
CA VAL A 230 -11.09 23.51 -1.14
C VAL A 230 -11.06 22.02 -0.79
N MET A 231 -10.04 21.29 -1.25
CA MET A 231 -9.80 19.90 -0.90
C MET A 231 -9.51 19.74 0.60
N THR A 232 -10.25 18.85 1.26
CA THR A 232 -10.08 18.52 2.70
C THR A 232 -9.04 17.44 2.95
N SER A 233 -8.79 16.60 1.93
CA SER A 233 -7.82 15.49 1.96
C SER A 233 -7.25 15.24 0.57
N ASP A 234 -6.14 14.49 0.50
CA ASP A 234 -5.55 14.06 -0.77
C ASP A 234 -6.47 13.03 -1.46
N LYS A 235 -6.55 13.10 -2.80
CA LYS A 235 -7.30 12.14 -3.61
C LYS A 235 -6.50 11.70 -4.84
N THR A 236 -6.29 10.39 -4.97
CA THR A 236 -5.66 9.78 -6.15
C THR A 236 -6.71 9.41 -7.19
N PHE A 237 -6.45 9.82 -8.43
CA PHE A 237 -7.21 9.49 -9.63
C PHE A 237 -6.40 8.54 -10.51
N SER A 238 -7.06 7.67 -11.24
CA SER A 238 -6.41 6.68 -12.13
C SER A 238 -5.61 7.31 -13.27
N SER A 239 -5.87 8.57 -13.62
CA SER A 239 -5.14 9.28 -14.66
C SER A 239 -5.02 10.79 -14.39
N PRO A 240 -3.98 11.45 -14.95
CA PRO A 240 -3.84 12.91 -14.89
C PRO A 240 -5.02 13.66 -15.51
N SER A 241 -5.64 13.11 -16.56
CA SER A 241 -6.80 13.72 -17.21
C SER A 241 -8.02 13.70 -16.31
N THR A 242 -8.32 12.57 -15.65
CA THR A 242 -9.43 12.48 -14.69
C THR A 242 -9.24 13.43 -13.51
N ALA A 243 -7.98 13.58 -13.02
CA ALA A 243 -7.65 14.55 -11.98
C ALA A 243 -7.89 15.99 -12.43
N ALA A 244 -7.45 16.35 -13.64
CA ALA A 244 -7.66 17.68 -14.22
C ALA A 244 -9.15 17.98 -14.44
N ASP A 245 -9.91 17.02 -14.96
CA ASP A 245 -11.34 17.13 -15.18
C ASP A 245 -12.09 17.36 -13.86
N PHE A 246 -11.72 16.64 -12.82
CA PHE A 246 -12.26 16.86 -11.48
C PHE A 246 -11.94 18.27 -10.97
N CYS A 247 -10.71 18.73 -11.12
CA CYS A 247 -10.31 20.05 -10.63
C CYS A 247 -10.94 21.21 -11.39
N ILE A 248 -11.01 21.12 -12.74
CA ILE A 248 -11.39 22.25 -13.62
C ILE A 248 -12.89 22.22 -13.96
N GLY A 249 -13.55 21.07 -13.90
CA GLY A 249 -14.96 20.91 -14.27
C GLY A 249 -15.23 20.96 -15.78
N SER A 250 -14.26 20.54 -16.57
CA SER A 250 -14.34 20.38 -18.04
C SER A 250 -13.42 19.25 -18.48
N SER A 251 -13.62 18.70 -19.66
CA SER A 251 -12.71 17.69 -20.22
C SER A 251 -11.38 18.32 -20.64
N ASN A 252 -10.28 17.75 -20.16
CA ASN A 252 -8.93 18.27 -20.35
C ASN A 252 -7.94 17.15 -20.69
N ASN A 253 -6.92 17.49 -21.44
CA ASN A 253 -5.74 16.64 -21.53
C ASN A 253 -4.83 16.90 -20.32
N GLY A 254 -4.93 16.04 -19.30
CA GLY A 254 -4.17 16.17 -18.06
C GLY A 254 -2.66 16.19 -18.26
N TRP A 255 -2.15 15.53 -19.30
CA TRP A 255 -0.71 15.53 -19.59
C TRP A 255 -0.20 16.92 -20.01
N LEU A 256 -1.05 17.78 -20.52
CA LEU A 256 -0.71 19.12 -20.99
C LEU A 256 -1.08 20.24 -20.01
N VAL A 257 -2.15 20.04 -19.21
CA VAL A 257 -2.62 21.09 -18.29
C VAL A 257 -1.93 21.09 -16.94
N TRP A 258 -1.42 19.94 -16.49
CA TRP A 258 -0.59 19.87 -15.31
C TRP A 258 0.84 20.31 -15.66
N LYS A 259 1.32 21.37 -14.99
CA LYS A 259 2.64 21.95 -15.21
C LYS A 259 3.39 22.09 -13.90
N ASP A 260 4.69 21.87 -13.93
CA ASP A 260 5.55 22.12 -12.77
C ASP A 260 5.80 23.62 -12.54
N LYS A 261 6.58 23.97 -11.53
CA LYS A 261 6.96 25.35 -11.20
C LYS A 261 7.72 26.06 -12.33
N ASP A 262 8.38 25.29 -13.20
CA ASP A 262 9.18 25.78 -14.32
C ASP A 262 8.36 25.78 -15.64
N CYS A 263 7.03 25.57 -15.54
CA CYS A 263 6.07 25.50 -16.66
C CYS A 263 6.25 24.30 -17.61
N ASN A 264 7.06 23.30 -17.23
CA ASN A 264 7.13 22.05 -17.98
C ASN A 264 5.83 21.26 -17.77
N THR A 265 5.29 20.71 -18.86
CA THR A 265 4.09 19.88 -18.78
C THR A 265 4.41 18.50 -18.19
N LEU A 266 3.41 17.85 -17.60
CA LEU A 266 3.55 16.47 -17.15
C LEU A 266 4.04 15.54 -18.27
N ASP A 267 3.59 15.79 -19.50
CA ASP A 267 4.00 15.08 -20.71
C ASP A 267 5.51 15.24 -20.98
N SER A 268 6.03 16.45 -20.94
CA SER A 268 7.46 16.72 -21.18
C SER A 268 8.37 16.10 -20.11
N VAL A 269 7.87 16.01 -18.87
CA VAL A 269 8.67 15.45 -17.75
C VAL A 269 8.72 13.92 -17.79
N TYR A 270 7.61 13.26 -18.15
CA TYR A 270 7.50 11.80 -18.02
C TYR A 270 7.43 11.02 -19.33
N ARG A 271 7.09 11.63 -20.47
CA ARG A 271 6.90 10.94 -21.74
C ARG A 271 7.97 11.27 -22.79
N THR A 272 8.47 12.50 -22.84
CA THR A 272 9.47 12.92 -23.84
C THR A 272 10.88 12.33 -23.61
N GLN A 273 11.07 11.55 -22.54
CA GLN A 273 12.34 10.84 -22.26
C GLN A 273 12.45 9.49 -23.01
N LEU A 274 11.53 9.18 -23.92
CA LEU A 274 11.49 7.92 -24.68
C LEU A 274 12.02 8.07 -26.11
N GLU A 275 12.60 9.23 -26.47
CA GLU A 275 13.30 9.47 -27.74
C GLU A 275 14.81 9.32 -27.62
#